data_ca109db997178424e5784a578231f027
#
_entry.id   ca109db997178424e5784a578231f027
#
_cell.length_a   1.000
_cell.length_b   1.000
_cell.length_c   1.000
_cell.angle_alpha   90.00
_cell.angle_beta   90.00
_cell.angle_gamma   90.00
#
_symmetry.space_group_name_H-M   'P 1'
#
loop_
_entity.id
_entity.type
_entity.pdbx_description
1 polymer ?
#
loop_
_entity_poly.entity_id
_entity_poly.type
_entity_poly.pdbx_seq_one_letter_code
_entity_poly.pdbx_strand_id
1 'polypeptide(L)'
;MKILTIHSDFIEFEPVSKAIASAEEVEKFKKKIDNCLVVFSSVEKGDEKDWQGTAKKAVEEIEDIAGQVKENRIVVYPFVHLSNTPSSPDVALKVVKEVEKLLKEKKYDTYRAPFGWYKAFNIQCKGHPLAELSRTFGPAEKEKEIVSESLKAESNVVRKFYIMTPNGELKETADFDYSGNDGLKKLVDYELKKVRAYPHEPPHIAIMKSHGLVNYEPASDPGHFRWLPKGMVMKKTIERMIIDLCKDMGAMEVETPIMYDMKHPTLEKYLHRFPARQYVVQSEDKELFLRFAACFGQFLAMRDMTISYSHLPLRMIELTKYSFRREQSGELVGLKRLRAFTMPDMHTLCATIATAKKEFEKQFEKSVEWNRTLGLEFETVFRAERDFFEKNKDWYLRMAKLTGKPMMLEIFDKRYAYFITKFEFNYIDTMDKASALSTVQIDIENAETYDINYVDKDGKKKHPVILHASISGSTDRVVYALLEDAAAKIKRNEIPSFPIFLSPTQVRLIPFSTDTKEHLKYVTKLAKKLVRTKIRADIDDRNETLSKRVRDAETDWIPYIIVVGDREIKEGNLAVRKRGSKEQQTMNVKSLVKEIKTQIKAHPFEPLSLPMLLSKRPIM
;
A
#
# COMPACT_ATOMS: atom_id res chain seq x y z
N MET A 1 -2.07 19.03 -23.80
CA MET A 1 -2.62 20.28 -23.17
C MET A 1 -2.91 20.00 -21.71
N LYS A 2 -2.68 20.98 -20.84
CA LYS A 2 -3.03 20.88 -19.41
C LYS A 2 -4.05 21.95 -19.07
N ILE A 3 -5.04 21.57 -18.27
CA ILE A 3 -5.99 22.51 -17.68
C ILE A 3 -6.04 22.33 -16.17
N LEU A 4 -6.20 23.45 -15.46
CA LEU A 4 -6.57 23.51 -14.06
C LEU A 4 -7.87 24.31 -14.02
N THR A 5 -8.93 23.71 -13.54
CA THR A 5 -10.22 24.37 -13.41
C THR A 5 -10.47 24.77 -11.95
N ILE A 6 -10.99 25.97 -11.74
CA ILE A 6 -11.38 26.46 -10.42
C ILE A 6 -12.83 26.96 -10.51
N HIS A 7 -13.73 26.32 -9.76
CA HIS A 7 -15.09 26.79 -9.59
C HIS A 7 -15.09 27.94 -8.58
N SER A 8 -15.41 29.13 -9.05
CA SER A 8 -15.11 30.39 -8.35
C SER A 8 -16.35 31.21 -8.10
N ASP A 9 -16.38 31.93 -6.98
CA ASP A 9 -17.37 32.97 -6.73
C ASP A 9 -17.14 34.16 -7.68
N PHE A 10 -15.85 34.43 -7.98
CA PHE A 10 -15.48 35.38 -9.03
C PHE A 10 -14.02 35.17 -9.47
N ILE A 11 -13.72 35.65 -10.67
CA ILE A 11 -12.37 35.99 -11.10
C ILE A 11 -12.36 37.44 -11.56
N GLU A 12 -11.36 38.20 -11.11
CA GLU A 12 -11.08 39.56 -11.60
C GLU A 12 -9.67 39.54 -12.20
N PHE A 13 -9.49 40.08 -13.40
CA PHE A 13 -8.18 40.17 -14.03
C PHE A 13 -7.98 41.47 -14.83
N GLU A 14 -6.72 41.90 -14.93
CA GLU A 14 -6.29 43.10 -15.63
C GLU A 14 -5.00 42.83 -16.42
N PRO A 15 -4.96 43.07 -17.76
CA PRO A 15 -3.73 43.05 -18.54
C PRO A 15 -2.79 44.17 -18.12
N VAL A 16 -1.57 43.85 -17.67
CA VAL A 16 -0.59 44.86 -17.18
C VAL A 16 0.39 45.26 -18.25
N SER A 17 1.08 44.26 -18.87
CA SER A 17 2.06 44.47 -19.92
C SER A 17 2.14 43.28 -20.87
N LYS A 18 2.55 43.49 -22.11
CA LYS A 18 2.79 42.38 -23.06
C LYS A 18 3.92 41.48 -22.58
N ALA A 19 3.69 40.18 -22.53
CA ALA A 19 4.68 39.18 -22.16
C ALA A 19 5.46 38.65 -23.37
N ILE A 20 4.87 38.77 -24.58
CA ILE A 20 5.47 38.36 -25.85
C ILE A 20 5.16 39.37 -26.96
N ALA A 21 5.97 39.43 -27.98
CA ALA A 21 5.79 40.38 -29.10
C ALA A 21 4.50 40.10 -29.90
N SER A 22 4.05 38.84 -30.00
CA SER A 22 2.82 38.42 -30.67
C SER A 22 1.58 38.44 -29.75
N ALA A 23 1.61 39.17 -28.64
CA ALA A 23 0.45 39.34 -27.76
C ALA A 23 -0.74 39.97 -28.49
N GLU A 24 -1.95 39.55 -28.14
CA GLU A 24 -3.18 40.14 -28.70
C GLU A 24 -3.25 41.64 -28.42
N GLU A 25 -3.70 42.41 -29.39
CA GLU A 25 -3.95 43.83 -29.21
C GLU A 25 -5.26 43.99 -28.43
N VAL A 26 -5.14 44.49 -27.20
CA VAL A 26 -6.30 44.78 -26.34
C VAL A 26 -6.06 46.10 -25.61
N GLU A 27 -7.11 46.87 -25.44
CA GLU A 27 -7.06 48.01 -24.53
C GLU A 27 -6.90 47.53 -23.09
N LYS A 28 -6.24 48.30 -22.23
CA LYS A 28 -6.15 47.97 -20.80
C LYS A 28 -7.55 48.09 -20.17
N PHE A 29 -7.98 47.00 -19.57
CA PHE A 29 -9.27 46.92 -18.88
C PHE A 29 -9.16 46.05 -17.64
N LYS A 30 -9.97 46.35 -16.67
CA LYS A 30 -10.19 45.51 -15.50
C LYS A 30 -11.54 44.81 -15.64
N LYS A 31 -11.58 43.50 -15.60
CA LYS A 31 -12.81 42.71 -15.78
C LYS A 31 -13.03 41.77 -14.61
N LYS A 32 -14.21 41.82 -14.03
CA LYS A 32 -14.68 40.89 -13.02
C LYS A 32 -15.77 40.01 -13.61
N ILE A 33 -15.72 38.72 -13.35
CA ILE A 33 -16.71 37.75 -13.78
C ILE A 33 -17.10 36.95 -12.54
N ASP A 34 -18.34 37.05 -12.13
CA ASP A 34 -18.89 36.41 -10.95
C ASP A 34 -19.48 35.05 -11.31
N ASN A 35 -19.45 34.10 -10.35
CA ASN A 35 -19.96 32.73 -10.48
C ASN A 35 -19.53 32.07 -11.79
N CYS A 36 -18.32 31.53 -11.83
CA CYS A 36 -17.76 30.97 -13.06
C CYS A 36 -16.82 29.80 -12.80
N LEU A 37 -16.69 28.95 -13.81
CA LEU A 37 -15.63 27.95 -13.91
C LEU A 37 -14.44 28.56 -14.65
N VAL A 38 -13.36 28.86 -13.92
CA VAL A 38 -12.13 29.36 -14.51
C VAL A 38 -11.27 28.20 -14.98
N VAL A 39 -10.87 28.22 -16.25
CA VAL A 39 -10.07 27.19 -16.89
C VAL A 39 -8.69 27.75 -17.21
N PHE A 40 -7.76 27.63 -16.28
CA PHE A 40 -6.35 27.90 -16.55
C PHE A 40 -5.82 26.87 -17.52
N SER A 41 -5.26 27.30 -18.66
CA SER A 41 -4.93 26.39 -19.76
C SER A 41 -3.53 26.62 -20.30
N SER A 42 -2.78 25.54 -20.50
CA SER A 42 -1.48 25.51 -21.15
C SER A 42 -1.48 24.48 -22.28
N VAL A 43 -1.22 24.98 -23.49
CA VAL A 43 -1.01 24.12 -24.68
C VAL A 43 0.44 23.65 -24.69
N GLU A 44 0.68 22.38 -24.95
CA GLU A 44 2.00 21.76 -24.90
C GLU A 44 2.56 21.49 -26.29
N LYS A 45 3.87 21.33 -26.43
CA LYS A 45 4.55 21.13 -27.71
C LYS A 45 4.00 19.92 -28.50
N GLY A 46 3.56 18.87 -27.82
CA GLY A 46 2.91 17.71 -28.45
C GLY A 46 1.59 18.02 -29.15
N ASP A 47 0.87 19.03 -28.69
CA ASP A 47 -0.45 19.44 -29.21
C ASP A 47 -0.36 20.09 -30.59
N GLU A 48 0.84 20.55 -31.00
CA GLU A 48 1.06 21.22 -32.29
C GLU A 48 0.74 20.32 -33.49
N LYS A 49 0.85 18.98 -33.31
CA LYS A 49 0.61 17.98 -34.37
C LYS A 49 -0.87 17.89 -34.76
N ASP A 50 -1.79 18.11 -33.78
CA ASP A 50 -3.24 18.12 -33.97
C ASP A 50 -3.89 19.12 -33.03
N TRP A 51 -3.68 20.38 -33.31
CA TRP A 51 -4.20 21.48 -32.48
C TRP A 51 -5.73 21.54 -32.48
N GLN A 52 -6.41 21.12 -33.56
CA GLN A 52 -7.88 21.09 -33.67
C GLN A 52 -8.46 19.96 -32.81
N GLY A 53 -7.89 18.76 -32.88
CA GLY A 53 -8.28 17.64 -32.01
C GLY A 53 -8.04 17.97 -30.54
N THR A 54 -6.93 18.64 -30.22
CA THR A 54 -6.64 19.13 -28.86
C THR A 54 -7.71 20.11 -28.37
N ALA A 55 -8.13 21.08 -29.22
CA ALA A 55 -9.18 22.02 -28.85
C ALA A 55 -10.54 21.32 -28.60
N LYS A 56 -10.94 20.38 -29.45
CA LYS A 56 -12.16 19.58 -29.26
C LYS A 56 -12.11 18.79 -27.95
N LYS A 57 -10.97 18.14 -27.68
CA LYS A 57 -10.80 17.37 -26.44
C LYS A 57 -10.84 18.26 -25.21
N ALA A 58 -10.26 19.46 -25.27
CA ALA A 58 -10.34 20.43 -24.22
C ALA A 58 -11.78 20.80 -23.90
N VAL A 59 -12.60 21.00 -24.92
CA VAL A 59 -14.04 21.31 -24.75
C VAL A 59 -14.78 20.14 -24.08
N GLU A 60 -14.56 18.88 -24.48
CA GLU A 60 -15.16 17.71 -23.85
C GLU A 60 -14.84 17.63 -22.35
N GLU A 61 -13.57 17.83 -21.97
CA GLU A 61 -13.13 17.80 -20.58
C GLU A 61 -13.72 18.99 -19.76
N ILE A 62 -13.83 20.17 -20.38
CA ILE A 62 -14.44 21.36 -19.74
C ILE A 62 -15.94 21.14 -19.53
N GLU A 63 -16.65 20.56 -20.50
CA GLU A 63 -18.08 20.22 -20.39
C GLU A 63 -18.34 19.19 -19.28
N ASP A 64 -17.51 18.16 -19.20
CA ASP A 64 -17.61 17.16 -18.13
C ASP A 64 -17.52 17.84 -16.75
N ILE A 65 -16.52 18.71 -16.54
CA ILE A 65 -16.34 19.41 -15.28
C ILE A 65 -17.46 20.43 -15.04
N ALA A 66 -17.86 21.21 -16.05
CA ALA A 66 -18.94 22.19 -15.95
C ALA A 66 -20.27 21.54 -15.56
N GLY A 67 -20.55 20.33 -16.13
CA GLY A 67 -21.70 19.52 -15.76
C GLY A 67 -21.66 19.02 -14.31
N GLN A 68 -20.50 18.58 -13.82
CA GLN A 68 -20.32 18.13 -12.44
C GLN A 68 -20.55 19.25 -11.42
N VAL A 69 -20.06 20.46 -11.70
CA VAL A 69 -20.21 21.61 -10.79
C VAL A 69 -21.48 22.45 -11.10
N LYS A 70 -22.24 22.09 -12.14
CA LYS A 70 -23.46 22.76 -12.60
C LYS A 70 -23.25 24.24 -12.90
N GLU A 71 -22.13 24.57 -13.54
CA GLU A 71 -21.78 25.94 -13.89
C GLU A 71 -21.83 26.12 -15.42
N ASN A 72 -22.51 27.16 -15.90
CA ASN A 72 -22.65 27.47 -17.32
C ASN A 72 -21.72 28.60 -17.78
N ARG A 73 -21.12 29.35 -16.85
CA ARG A 73 -20.21 30.45 -17.15
C ARG A 73 -18.78 30.01 -17.07
N ILE A 74 -18.06 30.10 -18.20
CA ILE A 74 -16.70 29.56 -18.35
C ILE A 74 -15.74 30.70 -18.69
N VAL A 75 -14.59 30.74 -18.00
CA VAL A 75 -13.51 31.67 -18.30
C VAL A 75 -12.28 30.92 -18.75
N VAL A 76 -11.99 30.92 -20.03
CA VAL A 76 -10.75 30.35 -20.60
C VAL A 76 -9.60 31.30 -20.29
N TYR A 77 -8.65 30.86 -19.46
CA TYR A 77 -7.54 31.67 -19.00
C TYR A 77 -6.20 31.07 -19.46
N PRO A 78 -5.55 31.63 -20.49
CA PRO A 78 -4.23 31.17 -20.94
C PRO A 78 -3.20 31.32 -19.81
N PHE A 79 -2.58 30.19 -19.38
CA PHE A 79 -1.67 30.15 -18.25
C PHE A 79 -0.51 29.18 -18.51
N VAL A 80 0.56 29.67 -19.14
CA VAL A 80 1.71 28.88 -19.61
C VAL A 80 2.43 28.12 -18.49
N HIS A 81 2.36 28.62 -17.26
CA HIS A 81 3.08 28.05 -16.10
C HIS A 81 2.59 26.68 -15.64
N LEU A 82 1.50 26.14 -16.22
CA LEU A 82 1.06 24.77 -15.96
C LEU A 82 1.94 23.71 -16.69
N SER A 83 2.75 24.13 -17.65
CA SER A 83 3.56 23.19 -18.43
C SER A 83 5.05 23.57 -18.44
N ASN A 84 5.90 22.54 -18.39
CA ASN A 84 7.35 22.67 -18.58
C ASN A 84 7.76 22.59 -20.07
N THR A 85 6.82 22.23 -20.96
CA THR A 85 7.04 22.07 -22.40
C THR A 85 5.94 22.76 -23.19
N PRO A 86 5.77 24.09 -23.06
CA PRO A 86 4.71 24.82 -23.76
C PRO A 86 4.91 24.78 -25.28
N SER A 87 3.78 24.85 -26.01
CA SER A 87 3.79 24.98 -27.46
C SER A 87 4.27 26.37 -27.91
N SER A 88 4.48 26.53 -29.22
CA SER A 88 4.67 27.85 -29.80
C SER A 88 3.47 28.77 -29.52
N PRO A 89 3.72 30.08 -29.32
CA PRO A 89 2.64 31.03 -29.01
C PRO A 89 1.52 31.05 -30.06
N ASP A 90 1.87 30.90 -31.33
CA ASP A 90 0.90 30.92 -32.43
C ASP A 90 -0.07 29.73 -32.38
N VAL A 91 0.42 28.55 -32.06
CA VAL A 91 -0.41 27.35 -31.92
C VAL A 91 -1.25 27.46 -30.65
N ALA A 92 -0.65 27.91 -29.54
CA ALA A 92 -1.38 28.10 -28.28
C ALA A 92 -2.56 29.08 -28.46
N LEU A 93 -2.34 30.19 -29.15
CA LEU A 93 -3.39 31.16 -29.43
C LEU A 93 -4.51 30.57 -30.31
N LYS A 94 -4.18 29.77 -31.34
CA LYS A 94 -5.17 29.07 -32.17
C LYS A 94 -6.02 28.13 -31.34
N VAL A 95 -5.42 27.32 -30.47
CA VAL A 95 -6.13 26.36 -29.63
C VAL A 95 -7.09 27.08 -28.67
N VAL A 96 -6.65 28.10 -27.92
CA VAL A 96 -7.51 28.77 -26.95
C VAL A 96 -8.64 29.56 -27.60
N LYS A 97 -8.44 30.11 -28.82
CA LYS A 97 -9.50 30.73 -29.61
C LYS A 97 -10.53 29.72 -30.10
N GLU A 98 -10.08 28.55 -30.56
CA GLU A 98 -10.99 27.49 -31.00
C GLU A 98 -11.78 26.91 -29.81
N VAL A 99 -11.16 26.72 -28.64
CA VAL A 99 -11.85 26.32 -27.41
C VAL A 99 -12.95 27.33 -27.05
N GLU A 100 -12.64 28.62 -27.05
CA GLU A 100 -13.63 29.69 -26.80
C GLU A 100 -14.80 29.61 -27.80
N LYS A 101 -14.51 29.48 -29.08
CA LYS A 101 -15.51 29.37 -30.15
C LYS A 101 -16.41 28.16 -29.96
N LEU A 102 -15.85 26.96 -29.77
CA LEU A 102 -16.58 25.71 -29.59
C LEU A 102 -17.46 25.73 -28.34
N LEU A 103 -17.01 26.30 -27.22
CA LEU A 103 -17.82 26.46 -26.02
C LEU A 103 -19.01 27.39 -26.25
N LYS A 104 -18.84 28.50 -27.00
CA LYS A 104 -19.93 29.42 -27.40
C LYS A 104 -20.94 28.73 -28.32
N GLU A 105 -20.49 27.93 -29.28
CA GLU A 105 -21.36 27.12 -30.15
C GLU A 105 -22.24 26.14 -29.34
N LYS A 106 -21.69 25.61 -28.22
CA LYS A 106 -22.41 24.75 -27.27
C LYS A 106 -23.25 25.52 -26.24
N LYS A 107 -23.39 26.85 -26.41
CA LYS A 107 -24.22 27.77 -25.60
C LYS A 107 -23.74 27.99 -24.16
N TYR A 108 -22.46 27.79 -23.88
CA TYR A 108 -21.85 28.26 -22.62
C TYR A 108 -21.63 29.76 -22.66
N ASP A 109 -21.87 30.45 -21.54
CA ASP A 109 -21.52 31.88 -21.33
C ASP A 109 -19.99 31.97 -21.16
N THR A 110 -19.28 32.13 -22.29
CA THR A 110 -17.84 31.96 -22.38
C THR A 110 -17.10 33.27 -22.52
N TYR A 111 -16.13 33.46 -21.64
CA TYR A 111 -15.17 34.57 -21.66
C TYR A 111 -13.76 34.02 -21.85
N ARG A 112 -12.85 34.85 -22.43
CA ARG A 112 -11.46 34.52 -22.53
C ARG A 112 -10.57 35.66 -22.05
N ALA A 113 -9.57 35.37 -21.22
CA ALA A 113 -8.54 36.34 -20.88
C ALA A 113 -7.53 36.51 -22.02
N PRO A 114 -6.99 37.74 -22.24
CA PRO A 114 -6.09 38.02 -23.36
C PRO A 114 -4.84 37.14 -23.33
N PHE A 115 -4.45 36.62 -24.51
CA PHE A 115 -3.26 35.83 -24.70
C PHE A 115 -2.00 36.67 -24.83
N GLY A 116 -0.90 36.22 -24.25
CA GLY A 116 0.41 36.85 -24.38
C GLY A 116 0.64 38.05 -23.47
N TRP A 117 -0.18 38.26 -22.45
CA TRP A 117 -0.07 39.33 -21.49
C TRP A 117 0.30 38.82 -20.09
N TYR A 118 1.13 39.59 -19.36
CA TYR A 118 1.17 39.53 -17.91
C TYR A 118 -0.13 40.16 -17.37
N LYS A 119 -0.82 39.40 -16.54
CA LYS A 119 -2.14 39.79 -15.98
C LYS A 119 -2.08 39.74 -14.48
N ALA A 120 -2.47 40.81 -13.83
CA ALA A 120 -2.86 40.76 -12.42
C ALA A 120 -4.22 40.09 -12.33
N PHE A 121 -4.44 39.20 -11.38
CA PHE A 121 -5.73 38.57 -11.16
C PHE A 121 -6.01 38.30 -9.68
N ASN A 122 -7.29 38.28 -9.34
CA ASN A 122 -7.82 37.88 -8.07
C ASN A 122 -8.92 36.83 -8.31
N ILE A 123 -8.90 35.72 -7.61
CA ILE A 123 -9.85 34.61 -7.77
C ILE A 123 -10.29 34.13 -6.39
N GLN A 124 -11.58 33.86 -6.22
CA GLN A 124 -12.12 33.29 -5.00
C GLN A 124 -12.75 31.93 -5.31
N CYS A 125 -12.07 30.85 -4.88
CA CYS A 125 -12.54 29.49 -5.03
C CYS A 125 -13.72 29.20 -4.09
N LYS A 126 -14.73 28.41 -4.56
CA LYS A 126 -15.94 28.07 -3.78
C LYS A 126 -15.71 27.03 -2.66
N GLY A 127 -14.55 26.39 -2.60
CA GLY A 127 -14.17 25.52 -1.47
C GLY A 127 -14.98 24.23 -1.27
N HIS A 128 -15.58 23.68 -2.32
CA HIS A 128 -16.22 22.35 -2.28
C HIS A 128 -15.32 21.28 -2.92
N PRO A 129 -15.55 19.96 -2.72
CA PRO A 129 -14.65 18.89 -3.16
C PRO A 129 -14.33 18.84 -4.66
N LEU A 130 -15.16 19.46 -5.52
CA LEU A 130 -14.97 19.55 -6.97
C LEU A 130 -14.59 20.96 -7.42
N ALA A 131 -14.23 21.85 -6.49
CA ALA A 131 -13.94 23.24 -6.83
C ALA A 131 -12.63 23.41 -7.58
N GLU A 132 -11.68 22.49 -7.39
CA GLU A 132 -10.36 22.51 -8.03
C GLU A 132 -10.10 21.16 -8.70
N LEU A 133 -10.00 21.16 -10.03
CA LEU A 133 -9.74 19.93 -10.78
C LEU A 133 -8.68 20.18 -11.86
N SER A 134 -7.75 19.25 -12.02
CA SER A 134 -6.77 19.29 -13.12
C SER A 134 -6.99 18.17 -14.12
N ARG A 135 -6.74 18.45 -15.40
CA ARG A 135 -6.74 17.47 -16.48
C ARG A 135 -5.52 17.66 -17.38
N THR A 136 -4.97 16.57 -17.83
CA THR A 136 -3.91 16.57 -18.84
C THR A 136 -4.38 15.71 -20.01
N PHE A 137 -4.43 16.29 -21.21
CA PHE A 137 -4.83 15.61 -22.45
C PHE A 137 -4.08 16.26 -23.61
N GLY A 138 -3.99 15.59 -24.71
CA GLY A 138 -3.30 16.05 -25.92
C GLY A 138 -3.26 14.89 -26.90
N PRO A 139 -2.76 15.08 -28.11
CA PRO A 139 -2.24 13.98 -28.87
C PRO A 139 -1.08 13.47 -28.00
N ALA A 140 -1.41 12.71 -26.98
CA ALA A 140 -0.43 11.80 -26.49
C ALA A 140 0.29 11.28 -27.75
N GLU A 141 1.61 11.37 -27.86
CA GLU A 141 2.22 10.09 -28.17
C GLU A 141 1.31 9.13 -27.43
N LYS A 142 0.54 8.37 -28.16
CA LYS A 142 0.00 7.15 -27.62
C LYS A 142 1.27 6.45 -27.08
N GLU A 143 1.68 6.76 -25.85
CA GLU A 143 1.85 5.65 -24.96
C GLU A 143 0.52 4.96 -25.19
N LYS A 144 0.50 4.03 -26.16
CA LYS A 144 -0.51 3.03 -26.22
C LYS A 144 -0.67 2.71 -24.74
N GLU A 145 -1.80 3.12 -24.12
CA GLU A 145 -2.30 2.30 -23.06
C GLU A 145 -2.35 0.97 -23.75
N ILE A 146 -1.26 0.25 -23.60
CA ILE A 146 -1.22 -1.16 -23.79
C ILE A 146 -2.04 -1.57 -22.58
N VAL A 147 -3.39 -1.42 -22.72
CA VAL A 147 -4.36 -2.09 -21.88
C VAL A 147 -3.88 -3.51 -21.97
N SER A 148 -3.24 -4.00 -20.92
CA SER A 148 -2.56 -5.29 -20.96
C SER A 148 -3.55 -6.30 -21.50
N GLU A 149 -3.09 -7.24 -22.28
CA GLU A 149 -3.95 -8.33 -22.76
C GLU A 149 -4.67 -8.98 -21.57
N SER A 150 -4.03 -9.03 -20.39
CA SER A 150 -4.66 -9.48 -19.14
C SER A 150 -5.79 -8.56 -18.65
N LEU A 151 -5.69 -7.24 -18.75
CA LEU A 151 -6.78 -6.32 -18.37
C LEU A 151 -7.94 -6.38 -19.37
N LYS A 152 -7.65 -6.55 -20.66
CA LYS A 152 -8.69 -6.81 -21.69
C LYS A 152 -9.34 -8.17 -21.49
N ALA A 153 -8.57 -9.21 -21.19
CA ALA A 153 -9.07 -10.52 -20.85
C ALA A 153 -9.92 -10.47 -19.58
N GLU A 154 -9.47 -9.74 -18.56
CA GLU A 154 -10.17 -9.56 -17.29
C GLU A 154 -11.53 -8.88 -17.43
N SER A 155 -11.67 -7.90 -18.33
CA SER A 155 -12.95 -7.19 -18.56
C SER A 155 -14.01 -8.03 -19.26
N ASN A 156 -13.63 -9.09 -19.96
CA ASN A 156 -14.53 -9.94 -20.77
C ASN A 156 -14.91 -11.27 -20.09
N VAL A 157 -14.49 -11.49 -18.84
CA VAL A 157 -14.75 -12.72 -18.09
C VAL A 157 -16.07 -12.62 -17.34
N VAL A 158 -16.94 -13.62 -17.52
CA VAL A 158 -18.16 -13.76 -16.71
C VAL A 158 -17.77 -14.32 -15.34
N ARG A 159 -18.17 -13.60 -14.30
CA ARG A 159 -17.86 -13.93 -12.90
C ARG A 159 -19.15 -14.15 -12.13
N LYS A 160 -19.13 -15.16 -11.27
CA LYS A 160 -20.20 -15.40 -10.30
C LYS A 160 -19.61 -15.40 -8.90
N PHE A 161 -20.36 -14.86 -7.96
CA PHE A 161 -19.94 -14.67 -6.59
C PHE A 161 -20.81 -15.48 -5.64
N TYR A 162 -20.17 -16.30 -4.81
CA TYR A 162 -20.83 -17.17 -3.85
C TYR A 162 -20.22 -17.00 -2.48
N ILE A 163 -20.94 -17.44 -1.45
CA ILE A 163 -20.44 -17.65 -0.10
C ILE A 163 -20.47 -19.15 0.19
N MET A 164 -19.34 -19.71 0.60
CA MET A 164 -19.22 -21.07 1.11
C MET A 164 -19.05 -21.06 2.61
N THR A 165 -19.95 -21.73 3.32
CA THR A 165 -19.85 -21.87 4.78
C THR A 165 -19.00 -23.07 5.19
N PRO A 166 -18.49 -23.13 6.42
CA PRO A 166 -17.80 -24.30 6.94
C PRO A 166 -18.64 -25.58 6.97
N ASN A 167 -19.97 -25.44 6.94
CA ASN A 167 -20.92 -26.57 6.89
C ASN A 167 -21.16 -27.09 5.48
N GLY A 168 -20.57 -26.46 4.45
CA GLY A 168 -20.69 -26.87 3.06
C GLY A 168 -21.85 -26.23 2.29
N GLU A 169 -22.56 -25.29 2.89
CA GLU A 169 -23.59 -24.52 2.21
C GLU A 169 -22.94 -23.56 1.21
N LEU A 170 -23.47 -23.51 -0.02
CA LEU A 170 -23.03 -22.61 -1.08
C LEU A 170 -24.22 -21.76 -1.52
N LYS A 171 -24.17 -20.45 -1.30
CA LYS A 171 -25.19 -19.47 -1.66
C LYS A 171 -24.63 -18.37 -2.54
N GLU A 172 -25.44 -17.78 -3.38
CA GLU A 172 -25.08 -16.52 -4.05
C GLU A 172 -24.91 -15.41 -3.00
N THR A 173 -24.00 -14.47 -3.27
CA THR A 173 -23.73 -13.37 -2.32
C THR A 173 -24.97 -12.54 -1.98
N ALA A 174 -25.95 -12.47 -2.87
CA ALA A 174 -27.21 -11.75 -2.66
C ALA A 174 -28.17 -12.48 -1.70
N ASP A 175 -28.08 -13.81 -1.62
CA ASP A 175 -29.01 -14.67 -0.86
C ASP A 175 -28.44 -15.12 0.50
N PHE A 176 -27.21 -14.73 0.81
CA PHE A 176 -26.54 -15.11 2.05
C PHE A 176 -26.94 -14.19 3.21
N ASP A 177 -27.29 -14.78 4.35
CA ASP A 177 -27.51 -14.04 5.61
C ASP A 177 -26.16 -13.70 6.26
N TYR A 178 -25.83 -12.41 6.27
CA TYR A 178 -24.59 -11.89 6.86
C TYR A 178 -24.68 -11.64 8.37
N SER A 179 -25.76 -12.00 9.05
CA SER A 179 -25.90 -11.83 10.50
C SER A 179 -24.74 -12.50 11.22
N GLY A 180 -24.01 -11.73 12.05
CA GLY A 180 -22.80 -12.20 12.73
C GLY A 180 -21.54 -12.30 11.85
N ASN A 181 -21.59 -11.88 10.56
CA ASN A 181 -20.48 -11.90 9.62
C ASN A 181 -20.25 -10.51 8.98
N ASP A 182 -20.23 -9.46 9.78
CA ASP A 182 -20.10 -8.06 9.32
C ASP A 182 -18.83 -7.83 8.48
N GLY A 183 -17.71 -8.44 8.86
CA GLY A 183 -16.46 -8.36 8.10
C GLY A 183 -16.60 -8.91 6.69
N LEU A 184 -17.23 -10.08 6.56
CA LEU A 184 -17.48 -10.71 5.26
C LEU A 184 -18.43 -9.86 4.40
N LYS A 185 -19.48 -9.26 5.00
CA LYS A 185 -20.37 -8.34 4.28
C LYS A 185 -19.61 -7.15 3.71
N LYS A 186 -18.75 -6.51 4.52
CA LYS A 186 -17.92 -5.39 4.09
C LYS A 186 -16.96 -5.80 2.97
N LEU A 187 -16.37 -6.99 3.04
CA LEU A 187 -15.54 -7.53 1.97
C LEU A 187 -16.33 -7.70 0.67
N VAL A 188 -17.50 -8.33 0.73
CA VAL A 188 -18.37 -8.53 -0.45
C VAL A 188 -18.77 -7.19 -1.05
N ASP A 189 -19.22 -6.24 -0.23
CA ASP A 189 -19.55 -4.88 -0.68
C ASP A 189 -18.36 -4.18 -1.35
N TYR A 190 -17.16 -4.31 -0.80
CA TYR A 190 -15.94 -3.74 -1.37
C TYR A 190 -15.58 -4.36 -2.73
N GLU A 191 -15.66 -5.68 -2.85
CA GLU A 191 -15.33 -6.40 -4.09
C GLU A 191 -16.36 -6.14 -5.20
N LEU A 192 -17.66 -6.07 -4.88
CA LEU A 192 -18.71 -5.85 -5.85
C LEU A 192 -18.84 -4.38 -6.27
N LYS A 193 -18.79 -3.44 -5.33
CA LYS A 193 -18.97 -2.00 -5.61
C LYS A 193 -17.72 -1.34 -6.18
N LYS A 194 -16.53 -1.92 -5.98
CA LYS A 194 -15.23 -1.42 -6.43
C LYS A 194 -14.93 0.04 -6.02
N VAL A 195 -15.56 0.55 -4.96
CA VAL A 195 -15.34 1.91 -4.45
C VAL A 195 -14.06 1.91 -3.61
N ARG A 196 -12.97 2.37 -4.20
CA ARG A 196 -11.62 2.34 -3.61
C ARG A 196 -11.19 3.65 -2.96
N ALA A 197 -11.83 4.77 -3.31
CA ALA A 197 -11.52 6.08 -2.77
C ALA A 197 -11.84 6.20 -1.27
N TYR A 198 -11.03 6.97 -0.56
CA TYR A 198 -11.22 7.30 0.86
C TYR A 198 -11.85 8.69 0.98
N PRO A 199 -12.90 8.87 1.81
CA PRO A 199 -13.53 10.17 2.01
C PRO A 199 -12.65 11.14 2.83
N HIS A 200 -11.71 10.60 3.64
CA HIS A 200 -10.75 11.36 4.47
C HIS A 200 -9.49 10.52 4.73
N GLU A 201 -8.46 11.12 5.32
CA GLU A 201 -7.20 10.43 5.61
C GLU A 201 -7.43 9.27 6.60
N PRO A 202 -7.01 8.03 6.28
CA PRO A 202 -7.13 6.88 7.17
C PRO A 202 -6.33 7.04 8.46
N PRO A 203 -6.84 6.55 9.61
CA PRO A 203 -6.24 6.80 10.92
C PRO A 203 -4.84 6.20 11.09
N HIS A 204 -4.49 5.12 10.38
CA HIS A 204 -3.14 4.55 10.44
C HIS A 204 -2.05 5.56 10.07
N ILE A 205 -2.35 6.55 9.21
CA ILE A 205 -1.39 7.57 8.78
C ILE A 205 -1.03 8.49 9.95
N ALA A 206 -2.02 8.93 10.72
CA ALA A 206 -1.77 9.73 11.92
C ALA A 206 -0.99 8.93 12.97
N ILE A 207 -1.35 7.65 13.18
CA ILE A 207 -0.70 6.76 14.18
C ILE A 207 0.76 6.48 13.78
N MET A 208 1.05 6.13 12.51
CA MET A 208 2.42 5.84 12.09
C MET A 208 3.37 7.03 12.30
N LYS A 209 2.87 8.26 12.07
CA LYS A 209 3.62 9.51 12.27
C LYS A 209 3.81 9.81 13.75
N SER A 210 2.73 9.83 14.53
CA SER A 210 2.78 10.21 15.96
C SER A 210 3.62 9.26 16.81
N HIS A 211 3.71 7.97 16.43
CA HIS A 211 4.57 7.00 17.10
C HIS A 211 6.01 6.96 16.56
N GLY A 212 6.34 7.78 15.56
CA GLY A 212 7.68 7.80 14.94
C GLY A 212 8.06 6.45 14.31
N LEU A 213 7.12 5.81 13.61
CA LEU A 213 7.33 4.51 12.95
C LEU A 213 7.74 4.70 11.49
N VAL A 214 6.94 5.45 10.74
CA VAL A 214 7.10 5.66 9.30
C VAL A 214 6.68 7.08 8.95
N ASN A 215 7.36 7.69 7.99
CA ASN A 215 7.00 9.00 7.48
C ASN A 215 7.13 9.04 5.95
N TYR A 216 6.50 10.03 5.33
CA TYR A 216 6.65 10.30 3.90
C TYR A 216 8.07 10.77 3.59
N GLU A 217 8.54 10.47 2.36
CA GLU A 217 9.81 10.99 1.83
C GLU A 217 9.54 11.98 0.70
N PRO A 218 9.54 13.30 1.00
CA PRO A 218 9.24 14.32 -0.02
C PRO A 218 10.22 14.37 -1.19
N ALA A 219 11.44 13.87 -0.99
CA ALA A 219 12.48 13.82 -2.03
C ALA A 219 12.38 12.59 -2.93
N SER A 220 11.36 11.74 -2.74
CA SER A 220 11.14 10.55 -3.55
C SER A 220 9.75 10.60 -4.22
N ASP A 221 9.49 9.65 -5.09
CA ASP A 221 8.17 9.49 -5.69
C ASP A 221 7.10 9.19 -4.60
N PRO A 222 5.87 9.74 -4.71
CA PRO A 222 4.80 9.42 -3.77
C PRO A 222 4.59 7.91 -3.62
N GLY A 223 4.37 7.44 -2.38
CA GLY A 223 4.26 6.01 -2.07
C GLY A 223 5.58 5.32 -1.76
N HIS A 224 6.68 6.07 -1.68
CA HIS A 224 7.95 5.66 -1.09
C HIS A 224 8.04 6.26 0.32
N PHE A 225 8.38 5.42 1.30
CA PHE A 225 8.34 5.80 2.70
C PHE A 225 9.71 5.71 3.37
N ARG A 226 9.90 6.58 4.33
CA ARG A 226 11.04 6.61 5.25
C ARG A 226 10.67 5.84 6.51
N TRP A 227 11.31 4.70 6.74
CA TRP A 227 11.15 3.90 7.95
C TRP A 227 12.08 4.44 9.05
N LEU A 228 11.51 4.77 10.20
CA LEU A 228 12.23 5.31 11.35
C LEU A 228 12.65 4.18 12.30
N PRO A 229 13.58 4.39 13.25
CA PRO A 229 14.15 3.32 14.07
C PRO A 229 13.11 2.45 14.79
N LYS A 230 12.03 3.03 15.32
CA LYS A 230 10.94 2.27 15.96
C LYS A 230 10.20 1.39 14.94
N GLY A 231 9.89 1.93 13.77
CA GLY A 231 9.27 1.18 12.68
C GLY A 231 10.16 0.08 12.13
N MET A 232 11.48 0.30 12.06
CA MET A 232 12.45 -0.70 11.64
C MET A 232 12.49 -1.92 12.57
N VAL A 233 12.31 -1.75 13.88
CA VAL A 233 12.17 -2.89 14.80
C VAL A 233 10.98 -3.76 14.42
N MET A 234 9.81 -3.15 14.16
CA MET A 234 8.62 -3.89 13.76
C MET A 234 8.84 -4.60 12.42
N LYS A 235 9.30 -3.85 11.42
CA LYS A 235 9.53 -4.37 10.06
C LYS A 235 10.49 -5.54 10.05
N LYS A 236 11.67 -5.41 10.63
CA LYS A 236 12.67 -6.47 10.67
C LYS A 236 12.24 -7.67 11.49
N THR A 237 11.50 -7.46 12.59
CA THR A 237 10.93 -8.58 13.36
C THR A 237 9.96 -9.39 12.50
N ILE A 238 9.05 -8.72 11.77
CA ILE A 238 8.09 -9.36 10.85
C ILE A 238 8.84 -10.10 9.73
N GLU A 239 9.80 -9.44 9.08
CA GLU A 239 10.62 -10.01 8.01
C GLU A 239 11.37 -11.26 8.47
N ARG A 240 11.96 -11.23 9.66
CA ARG A 240 12.65 -12.38 10.23
C ARG A 240 11.69 -13.53 10.58
N MET A 241 10.55 -13.22 11.18
CA MET A 241 9.54 -14.22 11.51
C MET A 241 9.07 -14.98 10.27
N ILE A 242 8.79 -14.28 9.18
CA ILE A 242 8.28 -14.93 7.97
C ILE A 242 9.36 -15.74 7.25
N ILE A 243 10.60 -15.26 7.24
CA ILE A 243 11.72 -16.04 6.68
C ILE A 243 11.96 -17.31 7.49
N ASP A 244 11.98 -17.22 8.82
CA ASP A 244 12.16 -18.39 9.68
C ASP A 244 11.01 -19.41 9.47
N LEU A 245 9.74 -18.93 9.39
CA LEU A 245 8.59 -19.78 9.08
C LEU A 245 8.73 -20.51 7.72
N CYS A 246 9.14 -19.80 6.68
CA CYS A 246 9.33 -20.39 5.35
C CYS A 246 10.51 -21.40 5.34
N LYS A 247 11.59 -21.09 6.07
CA LYS A 247 12.73 -22.02 6.24
C LYS A 247 12.33 -23.30 6.99
N ASP A 248 11.48 -23.19 7.99
CA ASP A 248 10.91 -24.34 8.70
C ASP A 248 10.03 -25.21 7.79
N MET A 249 9.46 -24.61 6.73
CA MET A 249 8.78 -25.34 5.65
C MET A 249 9.75 -25.97 4.64
N GLY A 250 11.06 -25.76 4.79
CA GLY A 250 12.11 -26.23 3.88
C GLY A 250 12.34 -25.33 2.67
N ALA A 251 12.08 -24.04 2.77
CA ALA A 251 12.37 -23.08 1.70
C ALA A 251 13.85 -22.66 1.71
N MET A 252 14.44 -22.56 0.53
CA MET A 252 15.76 -21.98 0.31
C MET A 252 15.64 -20.47 0.21
N GLU A 253 16.36 -19.73 1.04
CA GLU A 253 16.42 -18.27 0.98
C GLU A 253 17.38 -17.83 -0.11
N VAL A 254 16.93 -16.89 -0.96
CA VAL A 254 17.73 -16.30 -2.04
C VAL A 254 17.59 -14.78 -2.05
N GLU A 255 18.48 -14.13 -2.76
CA GLU A 255 18.39 -12.72 -3.11
C GLU A 255 18.72 -12.58 -4.60
N THR A 256 17.85 -11.93 -5.35
CA THR A 256 18.00 -11.72 -6.79
C THR A 256 18.05 -10.22 -7.12
N PRO A 257 18.61 -9.82 -8.28
CA PRO A 257 18.76 -8.41 -8.63
C PRO A 257 17.44 -7.61 -8.59
N ILE A 258 17.54 -6.33 -8.26
CA ILE A 258 16.39 -5.40 -8.28
C ILE A 258 16.11 -4.82 -9.67
N MET A 259 17.09 -4.89 -10.59
CA MET A 259 17.02 -4.36 -11.96
C MET A 259 17.26 -5.46 -12.96
N TYR A 260 16.55 -5.40 -14.09
CA TYR A 260 16.63 -6.35 -15.20
C TYR A 260 16.62 -5.62 -16.54
N ASP A 261 17.19 -6.28 -17.56
CA ASP A 261 17.21 -5.79 -18.94
C ASP A 261 15.82 -5.94 -19.58
N MET A 262 15.27 -4.83 -20.11
CA MET A 262 13.99 -4.81 -20.83
C MET A 262 13.99 -5.70 -22.09
N LYS A 263 15.15 -5.89 -22.70
CA LYS A 263 15.33 -6.65 -23.95
C LYS A 263 15.67 -8.13 -23.73
N HIS A 264 15.71 -8.61 -22.45
CA HIS A 264 15.94 -10.03 -22.19
C HIS A 264 14.76 -10.85 -22.74
N PRO A 265 14.97 -11.84 -23.65
CA PRO A 265 13.91 -12.48 -24.43
C PRO A 265 12.77 -13.09 -23.59
N THR A 266 13.10 -13.71 -22.44
CA THR A 266 12.10 -14.28 -21.54
C THR A 266 11.32 -13.21 -20.78
N LEU A 267 12.00 -12.14 -20.36
CA LEU A 267 11.39 -11.05 -19.58
C LEU A 267 10.53 -10.15 -20.46
N GLU A 268 10.95 -9.88 -21.71
CA GLU A 268 10.20 -9.09 -22.68
C GLU A 268 8.79 -9.66 -22.88
N LYS A 269 8.67 -10.98 -23.10
CA LYS A 269 7.37 -11.68 -23.21
C LYS A 269 6.51 -11.48 -21.98
N TYR A 270 7.11 -11.53 -20.80
CA TYR A 270 6.40 -11.37 -19.53
C TYR A 270 5.99 -9.92 -19.28
N LEU A 271 6.83 -8.95 -19.64
CA LEU A 271 6.56 -7.52 -19.49
C LEU A 271 5.36 -7.07 -20.33
N HIS A 272 5.13 -7.63 -21.51
CA HIS A 272 3.97 -7.31 -22.34
C HIS A 272 2.63 -7.64 -21.65
N ARG A 273 2.61 -8.51 -20.64
CA ARG A 273 1.42 -8.82 -19.83
C ARG A 273 1.11 -7.74 -18.78
N PHE A 274 2.12 -7.01 -18.31
CA PHE A 274 2.02 -6.02 -17.24
C PHE A 274 2.52 -4.64 -17.68
N PRO A 275 1.96 -4.04 -18.74
CA PRO A 275 2.48 -2.76 -19.21
C PRO A 275 2.28 -1.68 -18.15
N ALA A 276 3.23 -0.74 -18.16
CA ALA A 276 3.18 0.54 -17.44
C ALA A 276 3.29 0.50 -15.90
N ARG A 277 3.66 -0.61 -15.26
CA ARG A 277 3.86 -0.66 -13.80
C ARG A 277 5.31 -0.45 -13.37
N GLN A 278 6.28 -0.72 -14.23
CA GLN A 278 7.70 -0.64 -13.92
C GLN A 278 8.26 0.79 -14.01
N TYR A 279 9.27 1.07 -13.20
CA TYR A 279 10.18 2.16 -13.46
C TYR A 279 11.18 1.72 -14.52
N VAL A 280 11.34 2.51 -15.57
CA VAL A 280 12.36 2.30 -16.59
C VAL A 280 13.55 3.18 -16.26
N VAL A 281 14.74 2.60 -16.29
CA VAL A 281 16.01 3.26 -16.04
C VAL A 281 16.84 3.21 -17.32
N GLN A 282 17.09 4.38 -17.90
CA GLN A 282 18.04 4.50 -19.02
C GLN A 282 19.45 4.58 -18.47
N SER A 283 20.31 3.66 -18.84
CA SER A 283 21.73 3.64 -18.48
C SER A 283 22.56 3.45 -19.73
N GLU A 284 23.19 4.53 -20.19
CA GLU A 284 23.88 4.59 -21.47
C GLU A 284 22.97 4.13 -22.63
N ASP A 285 23.30 3.05 -23.30
CA ASP A 285 22.55 2.44 -24.42
C ASP A 285 21.58 1.31 -23.97
N LYS A 286 21.47 1.04 -22.64
CA LYS A 286 20.61 0.00 -22.07
C LYS A 286 19.36 0.58 -21.44
N GLU A 287 18.23 -0.05 -21.69
CA GLU A 287 17.00 0.14 -20.97
C GLU A 287 16.82 -0.99 -19.95
N LEU A 288 16.83 -0.61 -18.67
CA LEU A 288 16.61 -1.51 -17.54
C LEU A 288 15.27 -1.18 -16.88
N PHE A 289 14.72 -2.10 -16.11
CA PHE A 289 13.55 -1.84 -15.29
C PHE A 289 13.75 -2.28 -13.83
N LEU A 290 13.14 -1.57 -12.89
CA LEU A 290 13.04 -2.01 -11.51
C LEU A 290 11.94 -3.07 -11.41
N ARG A 291 12.25 -4.20 -10.78
CA ARG A 291 11.31 -5.31 -10.64
C ARG A 291 10.08 -4.90 -9.83
N PHE A 292 8.94 -5.42 -10.25
CA PHE A 292 7.65 -5.29 -9.57
C PHE A 292 7.04 -6.66 -9.22
N ALA A 293 7.82 -7.74 -9.34
CA ALA A 293 7.51 -9.09 -8.92
C ALA A 293 8.80 -9.87 -8.62
N ALA A 294 8.75 -10.83 -7.70
CA ALA A 294 9.88 -11.73 -7.39
C ALA A 294 10.13 -12.75 -8.51
N CYS A 295 9.10 -13.10 -9.27
CA CYS A 295 9.12 -14.10 -10.33
C CYS A 295 10.29 -13.90 -11.31
N PHE A 296 10.63 -12.64 -11.65
CA PHE A 296 11.73 -12.35 -12.59
C PHE A 296 13.04 -13.05 -12.21
N GLY A 297 13.50 -12.87 -10.98
CA GLY A 297 14.76 -13.44 -10.53
C GLY A 297 14.66 -14.90 -10.15
N GLN A 298 13.64 -15.26 -9.36
CA GLN A 298 13.51 -16.64 -8.88
C GLN A 298 13.27 -17.63 -10.01
N PHE A 299 12.46 -17.29 -11.02
CA PHE A 299 12.20 -18.17 -12.15
C PHE A 299 13.43 -18.35 -13.05
N LEU A 300 14.19 -17.29 -13.29
CA LEU A 300 15.45 -17.39 -14.01
C LEU A 300 16.45 -18.29 -13.24
N ALA A 301 16.55 -18.13 -11.93
CA ALA A 301 17.38 -19.00 -11.10
C ALA A 301 16.92 -20.46 -11.15
N MET A 302 15.60 -20.73 -11.04
CA MET A 302 15.02 -22.07 -11.12
C MET A 302 15.21 -22.71 -12.50
N ARG A 303 15.14 -21.94 -13.57
CA ARG A 303 15.42 -22.42 -14.94
C ARG A 303 16.85 -22.95 -15.08
N ASP A 304 17.80 -22.26 -14.44
CA ASP A 304 19.22 -22.61 -14.54
C ASP A 304 19.62 -23.77 -13.60
N MET A 305 18.70 -24.24 -12.73
CA MET A 305 18.92 -25.39 -11.84
C MET A 305 18.74 -26.74 -12.54
N THR A 306 19.51 -27.73 -12.13
CA THR A 306 19.23 -29.13 -12.46
C THR A 306 18.30 -29.72 -11.41
N ILE A 307 17.02 -29.90 -11.77
CA ILE A 307 15.97 -30.38 -10.87
C ILE A 307 15.54 -31.79 -11.26
N SER A 308 15.44 -32.68 -10.29
CA SER A 308 14.83 -34.01 -10.45
C SER A 308 13.53 -34.11 -9.64
N TYR A 309 12.71 -35.11 -9.96
CA TYR A 309 11.46 -35.38 -9.23
C TYR A 309 11.67 -35.56 -7.70
N SER A 310 12.85 -36.02 -7.27
CA SER A 310 13.18 -36.22 -5.86
C SER A 310 13.39 -34.91 -5.09
N HIS A 311 13.63 -33.82 -5.80
CA HIS A 311 13.76 -32.47 -5.20
C HIS A 311 12.40 -31.78 -4.96
N LEU A 312 11.33 -32.33 -5.56
CA LEU A 312 9.99 -31.73 -5.47
C LEU A 312 9.21 -32.24 -4.23
N PRO A 313 8.50 -31.35 -3.52
CA PRO A 313 8.29 -29.94 -3.82
C PRO A 313 9.51 -29.09 -3.44
N LEU A 314 10.02 -28.27 -4.38
CA LEU A 314 11.15 -27.37 -4.17
C LEU A 314 10.64 -25.97 -3.88
N ARG A 315 11.06 -25.38 -2.75
CA ARG A 315 10.62 -24.07 -2.31
C ARG A 315 11.77 -23.08 -2.29
N MET A 316 11.50 -21.86 -2.78
CA MET A 316 12.45 -20.75 -2.79
C MET A 316 11.77 -19.51 -2.24
N ILE A 317 12.38 -18.82 -1.27
CA ILE A 317 11.85 -17.63 -0.61
C ILE A 317 12.80 -16.45 -0.77
N GLU A 318 12.25 -15.26 -0.99
CA GLU A 318 12.99 -14.00 -1.06
C GLU A 318 12.24 -12.87 -0.37
N LEU A 319 12.95 -12.03 0.37
CA LEU A 319 12.44 -10.72 0.80
C LEU A 319 12.59 -9.72 -0.36
N THR A 320 11.63 -9.73 -1.26
CA THR A 320 11.68 -8.97 -2.49
C THR A 320 11.28 -7.51 -2.26
N LYS A 321 12.13 -6.56 -2.66
CA LYS A 321 11.75 -5.15 -2.74
C LYS A 321 11.10 -4.88 -4.09
N TYR A 322 9.87 -4.42 -4.07
CA TYR A 322 9.09 -4.03 -5.25
C TYR A 322 9.11 -2.54 -5.47
N SER A 323 9.04 -2.15 -6.74
CA SER A 323 8.90 -0.75 -7.15
C SER A 323 7.90 -0.64 -8.29
N PHE A 324 6.75 0.00 -8.02
CA PHE A 324 5.70 0.27 -9.02
C PHE A 324 5.73 1.73 -9.44
N ARG A 325 5.88 2.02 -10.73
CA ARG A 325 5.81 3.39 -11.27
C ARG A 325 4.38 3.91 -11.28
N ARG A 326 3.41 3.07 -11.62
CA ARG A 326 2.01 3.44 -11.70
C ARG A 326 1.16 2.56 -10.77
N GLU A 327 0.62 3.20 -9.76
CA GLU A 327 -0.69 2.90 -9.19
C GLU A 327 -1.66 3.91 -9.77
N GLN A 328 -2.95 3.57 -9.85
CA GLN A 328 -3.94 4.50 -10.39
C GLN A 328 -3.93 5.81 -9.57
N SER A 329 -4.09 6.94 -10.26
CA SER A 329 -4.10 8.26 -9.65
C SER A 329 -5.18 8.32 -8.55
N GLY A 330 -4.84 8.85 -7.37
CA GLY A 330 -5.75 8.92 -6.21
C GLY A 330 -5.82 7.64 -5.36
N GLU A 331 -5.09 6.57 -5.71
CA GLU A 331 -5.10 5.31 -4.95
C GLU A 331 -3.99 5.16 -3.91
N LEU A 332 -2.98 6.03 -3.90
CA LEU A 332 -1.91 5.98 -2.90
C LEU A 332 -2.44 6.39 -1.53
N VAL A 333 -2.34 5.49 -0.56
CA VAL A 333 -2.91 5.67 0.79
C VAL A 333 -1.98 5.06 1.84
N GLY A 334 -1.13 5.87 2.45
CA GLY A 334 -0.26 5.44 3.54
C GLY A 334 0.42 4.10 3.26
N LEU A 335 0.49 3.24 4.28
CA LEU A 335 1.08 1.90 4.15
C LEU A 335 0.15 0.86 3.49
N LYS A 336 -1.10 1.21 3.17
CA LYS A 336 -2.03 0.32 2.47
C LYS A 336 -1.71 0.19 0.99
N ARG A 337 -1.43 1.32 0.33
CA ARG A 337 -1.12 1.40 -1.10
C ARG A 337 0.10 2.25 -1.34
N LEU A 338 1.19 1.57 -1.62
CA LEU A 338 2.51 2.13 -1.81
C LEU A 338 3.02 1.82 -3.22
N ARG A 339 4.05 2.56 -3.62
CA ARG A 339 4.83 2.26 -4.83
C ARG A 339 6.09 1.45 -4.53
N ALA A 340 6.61 1.53 -3.31
CA ALA A 340 7.75 0.72 -2.88
C ALA A 340 7.45 0.02 -1.57
N PHE A 341 7.64 -1.30 -1.53
CA PHE A 341 7.39 -2.14 -0.35
C PHE A 341 8.19 -3.43 -0.39
N THR A 342 8.26 -4.11 0.75
CA THR A 342 8.90 -5.42 0.86
C THR A 342 7.86 -6.52 0.86
N MET A 343 8.00 -7.50 -0.04
CA MET A 343 7.15 -8.67 -0.13
C MET A 343 7.96 -9.93 0.10
N PRO A 344 7.65 -10.73 1.13
CA PRO A 344 8.18 -12.08 1.24
C PRO A 344 7.47 -12.97 0.23
N ASP A 345 8.15 -13.34 -0.85
CA ASP A 345 7.61 -14.17 -1.91
C ASP A 345 8.26 -15.54 -1.94
N MET A 346 7.45 -16.58 -1.79
CA MET A 346 7.86 -17.96 -1.88
C MET A 346 7.26 -18.62 -3.13
N HIS A 347 8.13 -19.17 -4.00
CA HIS A 347 7.69 -20.00 -5.11
C HIS A 347 7.97 -21.47 -4.80
N THR A 348 6.97 -22.32 -5.09
CA THR A 348 7.08 -23.76 -4.85
C THR A 348 6.83 -24.52 -6.14
N LEU A 349 7.83 -25.31 -6.58
CA LEU A 349 7.69 -26.20 -7.72
C LEU A 349 7.10 -27.54 -7.28
N CYS A 350 6.04 -27.98 -7.92
CA CYS A 350 5.34 -29.23 -7.65
C CYS A 350 5.24 -30.10 -8.91
N ALA A 351 5.37 -31.41 -8.78
CA ALA A 351 5.31 -32.32 -9.94
C ALA A 351 3.92 -32.35 -10.60
N THR A 352 2.83 -32.19 -9.82
CA THR A 352 1.45 -32.38 -10.29
C THR A 352 0.50 -31.40 -9.56
N ILE A 353 -0.69 -31.22 -10.12
CA ILE A 353 -1.79 -30.48 -9.46
C ILE A 353 -2.14 -31.11 -8.09
N ALA A 354 -2.08 -32.42 -7.96
CA ALA A 354 -2.37 -33.11 -6.69
C ALA A 354 -1.36 -32.73 -5.60
N THR A 355 -0.06 -32.68 -5.94
CA THR A 355 0.99 -32.24 -5.02
C THR A 355 0.91 -30.73 -4.76
N ALA A 356 0.57 -29.94 -5.78
CA ALA A 356 0.36 -28.50 -5.64
C ALA A 356 -0.79 -28.17 -4.68
N LYS A 357 -1.91 -28.89 -4.74
CA LYS A 357 -3.03 -28.75 -3.79
C LYS A 357 -2.61 -29.03 -2.35
N LYS A 358 -1.80 -30.07 -2.10
CA LYS A 358 -1.30 -30.39 -0.75
C LYS A 358 -0.38 -29.28 -0.22
N GLU A 359 0.50 -28.76 -1.05
CA GLU A 359 1.37 -27.65 -0.68
C GLU A 359 0.57 -26.35 -0.45
N PHE A 360 -0.45 -26.12 -1.27
CA PHE A 360 -1.36 -24.98 -1.09
C PHE A 360 -2.08 -25.07 0.28
N GLU A 361 -2.64 -26.22 0.65
CA GLU A 361 -3.26 -26.44 1.96
C GLU A 361 -2.30 -26.08 3.11
N LYS A 362 -1.06 -26.57 3.03
CA LYS A 362 -0.01 -26.30 4.01
C LYS A 362 0.32 -24.81 4.13
N GLN A 363 0.45 -24.13 3.00
CA GLN A 363 0.72 -22.70 2.95
C GLN A 363 -0.49 -21.87 3.40
N PHE A 364 -1.71 -22.34 3.13
CA PHE A 364 -2.94 -21.75 3.63
C PHE A 364 -3.03 -21.85 5.17
N GLU A 365 -2.77 -23.04 5.73
CA GLU A 365 -2.73 -23.24 7.20
C GLU A 365 -1.70 -22.32 7.85
N LYS A 366 -0.50 -22.19 7.26
CA LYS A 366 0.54 -21.28 7.75
C LYS A 366 0.13 -19.81 7.66
N SER A 367 -0.65 -19.43 6.65
CA SER A 367 -1.21 -18.08 6.54
C SER A 367 -2.28 -17.80 7.61
N VAL A 368 -3.09 -18.80 7.98
CA VAL A 368 -4.03 -18.70 9.11
C VAL A 368 -3.28 -18.52 10.43
N GLU A 369 -2.28 -19.39 10.68
CA GLU A 369 -1.43 -19.33 11.87
C GLU A 369 -0.72 -17.96 11.99
N TRP A 370 -0.19 -17.44 10.88
CA TRP A 370 0.47 -16.14 10.80
C TRP A 370 -0.44 -15.00 11.27
N ASN A 371 -1.63 -14.87 10.69
CA ASN A 371 -2.55 -13.79 11.04
C ASN A 371 -3.03 -13.91 12.50
N ARG A 372 -3.30 -15.13 12.97
CA ARG A 372 -3.66 -15.38 14.38
C ARG A 372 -2.53 -15.01 15.35
N THR A 373 -1.27 -15.28 15.00
CA THR A 373 -0.10 -14.89 15.80
C THR A 373 0.02 -13.37 15.95
N LEU A 374 -0.38 -12.62 14.93
CA LEU A 374 -0.40 -11.16 14.96
C LEU A 374 -1.66 -10.59 15.66
N GLY A 375 -2.65 -11.43 15.96
CA GLY A 375 -3.95 -11.02 16.50
C GLY A 375 -4.82 -10.27 15.50
N LEU A 376 -4.59 -10.48 14.20
CA LEU A 376 -5.33 -9.84 13.11
C LEU A 376 -6.51 -10.70 12.67
N GLU A 377 -7.70 -10.11 12.66
CA GLU A 377 -8.86 -10.69 12.01
C GLU A 377 -8.75 -10.55 10.49
N PHE A 378 -9.26 -11.53 9.77
CA PHE A 378 -9.25 -11.52 8.31
C PHE A 378 -10.50 -12.19 7.73
N GLU A 379 -10.84 -11.78 6.51
CA GLU A 379 -11.89 -12.39 5.69
C GLU A 379 -11.25 -13.05 4.47
N THR A 380 -11.84 -14.15 4.02
CA THR A 380 -11.25 -14.99 2.98
C THR A 380 -11.98 -14.81 1.65
N VAL A 381 -11.20 -14.58 0.58
CA VAL A 381 -11.68 -14.67 -0.81
C VAL A 381 -10.91 -15.76 -1.52
N PHE A 382 -11.61 -16.64 -2.22
CA PHE A 382 -11.05 -17.49 -3.25
C PHE A 382 -11.47 -17.02 -4.63
N ARG A 383 -10.55 -17.08 -5.58
CA ARG A 383 -10.82 -16.89 -7.01
C ARG A 383 -10.43 -18.17 -7.73
N ALA A 384 -11.36 -18.73 -8.52
CA ALA A 384 -11.14 -20.01 -9.16
C ALA A 384 -11.78 -20.12 -10.54
N GLU A 385 -11.10 -20.83 -11.44
CA GLU A 385 -11.70 -21.27 -12.69
C GLU A 385 -12.84 -22.27 -12.40
N ARG A 386 -13.94 -22.13 -13.11
CA ARG A 386 -15.16 -22.94 -12.89
C ARG A 386 -14.89 -24.43 -12.88
N ASP A 387 -14.23 -24.95 -13.92
CA ASP A 387 -13.96 -26.38 -14.03
C ASP A 387 -13.09 -26.92 -12.91
N PHE A 388 -12.13 -26.11 -12.47
CA PHE A 388 -11.29 -26.46 -11.33
C PHE A 388 -12.10 -26.45 -10.03
N PHE A 389 -12.95 -25.44 -9.82
CA PHE A 389 -13.83 -25.36 -8.65
C PHE A 389 -14.78 -26.55 -8.59
N GLU A 390 -15.51 -26.84 -9.68
CA GLU A 390 -16.49 -27.93 -9.72
C GLU A 390 -15.87 -29.31 -9.38
N LYS A 391 -14.67 -29.57 -9.88
CA LYS A 391 -13.93 -30.82 -9.62
C LYS A 391 -13.32 -30.88 -8.21
N ASN A 392 -13.29 -29.79 -7.46
CA ASN A 392 -12.57 -29.68 -6.20
C ASN A 392 -13.39 -29.04 -5.06
N LYS A 393 -14.72 -29.09 -5.09
CA LYS A 393 -15.60 -28.47 -4.06
C LYS A 393 -15.23 -28.89 -2.63
N ASP A 394 -14.96 -30.16 -2.41
CA ASP A 394 -14.56 -30.68 -1.09
C ASP A 394 -13.22 -30.09 -0.61
N TRP A 395 -12.34 -29.74 -1.54
CA TRP A 395 -11.08 -29.10 -1.22
C TRP A 395 -11.29 -27.68 -0.72
N TYR A 396 -12.17 -26.89 -1.37
CA TYR A 396 -12.54 -25.54 -0.89
C TYR A 396 -13.29 -25.60 0.44
N LEU A 397 -14.16 -26.60 0.63
CA LEU A 397 -14.84 -26.81 1.91
C LEU A 397 -13.86 -27.06 3.07
N ARG A 398 -12.77 -27.82 2.82
CA ARG A 398 -11.71 -27.99 3.82
C ARG A 398 -11.07 -26.66 4.20
N MET A 399 -10.85 -25.74 3.23
CA MET A 399 -10.30 -24.41 3.53
C MET A 399 -11.26 -23.58 4.39
N ALA A 400 -12.56 -23.59 4.10
CA ALA A 400 -13.57 -22.94 4.93
C ALA A 400 -13.58 -23.50 6.37
N LYS A 401 -13.45 -24.81 6.53
CA LYS A 401 -13.35 -25.46 7.87
C LYS A 401 -12.09 -25.05 8.63
N LEU A 402 -10.95 -24.90 7.95
CA LEU A 402 -9.69 -24.45 8.55
C LEU A 402 -9.76 -23.03 9.12
N THR A 403 -10.44 -22.14 8.45
CA THR A 403 -10.66 -20.77 8.96
C THR A 403 -11.73 -20.73 10.04
N GLY A 404 -12.72 -21.64 9.98
CA GLY A 404 -13.90 -21.65 10.82
C GLY A 404 -14.91 -20.56 10.49
N LYS A 405 -14.73 -19.85 9.36
CA LYS A 405 -15.56 -18.73 8.91
C LYS A 405 -16.10 -19.00 7.49
N PRO A 406 -17.27 -18.45 7.13
CA PRO A 406 -17.69 -18.40 5.73
C PRO A 406 -16.68 -17.64 4.88
N MET A 407 -16.54 -18.01 3.62
CA MET A 407 -15.61 -17.40 2.69
C MET A 407 -16.30 -17.03 1.37
N MET A 408 -15.86 -15.93 0.76
CA MET A 408 -16.30 -15.49 -0.55
C MET A 408 -15.58 -16.30 -1.64
N LEU A 409 -16.35 -16.70 -2.67
CA LEU A 409 -15.83 -17.36 -3.86
C LEU A 409 -16.16 -16.51 -5.09
N GLU A 410 -15.14 -16.13 -5.86
CA GLU A 410 -15.28 -15.58 -7.21
C GLU A 410 -14.95 -16.68 -8.21
N ILE A 411 -15.97 -17.16 -8.92
CA ILE A 411 -15.86 -18.23 -9.92
C ILE A 411 -15.93 -17.60 -11.31
N PHE A 412 -14.87 -17.79 -12.10
CA PHE A 412 -14.79 -17.29 -13.47
C PHE A 412 -14.87 -18.44 -14.49
N ASP A 413 -15.52 -18.19 -15.61
CA ASP A 413 -15.81 -19.21 -16.62
C ASP A 413 -14.63 -19.47 -17.56
N LYS A 414 -13.73 -18.50 -17.74
CA LYS A 414 -12.52 -18.61 -18.55
C LYS A 414 -11.32 -18.04 -17.81
N ARG A 415 -10.21 -18.75 -17.86
CA ARG A 415 -8.95 -18.28 -17.26
C ARG A 415 -8.47 -17.00 -17.95
N TYR A 416 -8.28 -15.94 -17.18
CA TYR A 416 -7.78 -14.64 -17.60
C TYR A 416 -6.38 -14.32 -17.07
N ALA A 417 -5.86 -15.15 -16.15
CA ALA A 417 -4.56 -15.02 -15.53
C ALA A 417 -3.78 -16.35 -15.59
N TYR A 418 -2.53 -16.33 -15.16
CA TYR A 418 -1.67 -17.52 -15.11
C TYR A 418 -2.13 -18.56 -14.08
N PHE A 419 -2.94 -18.16 -13.10
CA PHE A 419 -3.42 -19.07 -12.05
C PHE A 419 -4.77 -19.68 -12.38
N ILE A 420 -4.98 -20.92 -11.90
CA ILE A 420 -6.28 -21.61 -11.95
C ILE A 420 -7.10 -21.38 -10.68
N THR A 421 -6.44 -21.13 -9.57
CA THR A 421 -7.06 -20.73 -8.30
C THR A 421 -6.10 -19.93 -7.46
N LYS A 422 -6.65 -19.04 -6.63
CA LYS A 422 -5.92 -18.32 -5.59
C LYS A 422 -6.82 -18.02 -4.40
N PHE A 423 -6.23 -17.83 -3.21
CA PHE A 423 -6.91 -17.19 -2.10
C PHE A 423 -6.25 -15.86 -1.74
N GLU A 424 -7.00 -15.03 -1.04
CA GLU A 424 -6.52 -13.84 -0.37
C GLU A 424 -7.18 -13.73 1.00
N PHE A 425 -6.38 -13.51 2.04
CA PHE A 425 -6.88 -13.04 3.33
C PHE A 425 -6.90 -11.53 3.31
N ASN A 426 -8.07 -10.97 3.61
CA ASN A 426 -8.30 -9.55 3.57
C ASN A 426 -8.53 -8.99 4.96
N TYR A 427 -7.78 -7.98 5.35
CA TYR A 427 -8.05 -7.15 6.51
C TYR A 427 -9.07 -6.08 6.13
N ILE A 428 -10.08 -5.88 6.98
CA ILE A 428 -11.10 -4.83 6.79
C ILE A 428 -10.75 -3.67 7.72
N ASP A 429 -10.45 -2.51 7.14
CA ASP A 429 -10.05 -1.33 7.89
C ASP A 429 -11.24 -0.57 8.51
N THR A 430 -10.94 0.45 9.32
CA THR A 430 -11.92 1.28 10.02
C THR A 430 -12.86 2.07 9.12
N MET A 431 -12.59 2.08 7.82
CA MET A 431 -13.38 2.75 6.76
C MET A 431 -14.03 1.75 5.79
N ASP A 432 -14.17 0.50 6.23
CA ASP A 432 -14.82 -0.61 5.50
C ASP A 432 -14.15 -0.93 4.15
N LYS A 433 -12.83 -0.72 4.06
CA LYS A 433 -12.04 -1.06 2.87
C LYS A 433 -11.21 -2.31 3.12
N ALA A 434 -11.28 -3.25 2.18
CA ALA A 434 -10.48 -4.48 2.22
C ALA A 434 -9.03 -4.24 1.78
N SER A 435 -8.12 -5.02 2.34
CA SER A 435 -6.71 -5.09 1.96
C SER A 435 -6.21 -6.52 2.00
N ALA A 436 -5.79 -7.04 0.87
CA ALA A 436 -5.17 -8.36 0.80
C ALA A 436 -3.84 -8.37 1.59
N LEU A 437 -3.73 -9.33 2.50
CA LEU A 437 -2.52 -9.68 3.23
C LEU A 437 -1.95 -10.97 2.61
N SER A 438 -2.27 -12.12 3.19
CA SER A 438 -1.79 -13.42 2.72
C SER A 438 -2.40 -13.83 1.39
N THR A 439 -1.62 -14.50 0.54
CA THR A 439 -2.10 -15.09 -0.72
C THR A 439 -1.29 -16.30 -1.11
N VAL A 440 -1.94 -17.29 -1.72
CA VAL A 440 -1.30 -18.39 -2.47
C VAL A 440 -2.04 -18.60 -3.78
N GLN A 441 -1.33 -18.89 -4.86
CA GLN A 441 -1.86 -19.07 -6.20
C GLN A 441 -1.27 -20.33 -6.82
N ILE A 442 -2.08 -21.09 -7.58
CA ILE A 442 -1.62 -22.24 -8.37
C ILE A 442 -1.48 -21.79 -9.83
N ASP A 443 -0.26 -21.73 -10.29
CA ASP A 443 0.16 -21.32 -11.64
C ASP A 443 0.47 -22.56 -12.49
N ILE A 444 -0.14 -22.66 -13.66
CA ILE A 444 0.03 -23.77 -14.61
C ILE A 444 0.64 -23.31 -15.94
N GLU A 445 1.20 -22.10 -15.98
CA GLU A 445 1.61 -21.47 -17.24
C GLU A 445 3.08 -21.02 -17.22
N ASN A 446 3.54 -20.40 -16.14
CA ASN A 446 4.85 -19.76 -16.15
C ASN A 446 6.04 -20.72 -16.15
N ALA A 447 5.86 -21.96 -15.73
CA ALA A 447 6.92 -22.96 -15.84
C ALA A 447 7.33 -23.21 -17.31
N GLU A 448 6.37 -23.26 -18.21
CA GLU A 448 6.61 -23.35 -19.67
C GLU A 448 7.15 -22.03 -20.23
N THR A 449 6.57 -20.91 -19.84
CA THR A 449 6.99 -19.56 -20.31
C THR A 449 8.46 -19.27 -20.02
N TYR A 450 8.97 -19.71 -18.84
CA TYR A 450 10.35 -19.51 -18.40
C TYR A 450 11.26 -20.72 -18.72
N ASP A 451 10.72 -21.79 -19.31
CA ASP A 451 11.42 -23.06 -19.54
C ASP A 451 11.99 -23.68 -18.25
N ILE A 452 11.23 -23.65 -17.16
CA ILE A 452 11.57 -24.31 -15.90
C ILE A 452 11.23 -25.79 -16.03
N ASN A 453 12.22 -26.67 -15.86
CA ASN A 453 12.08 -28.09 -16.09
C ASN A 453 12.56 -28.93 -14.89
N TYR A 454 11.97 -30.11 -14.69
CA TYR A 454 12.52 -31.14 -13.85
C TYR A 454 12.58 -32.46 -14.62
N VAL A 455 13.51 -33.35 -14.24
CA VAL A 455 13.59 -34.71 -14.78
C VAL A 455 12.72 -35.63 -13.93
N ASP A 456 11.69 -36.22 -14.55
CA ASP A 456 10.77 -37.14 -13.88
C ASP A 456 11.35 -38.54 -13.80
N LYS A 457 10.67 -39.46 -13.10
CA LYS A 457 11.06 -40.85 -12.90
C LYS A 457 11.30 -41.63 -14.19
N ASP A 458 10.63 -41.24 -15.26
CA ASP A 458 10.77 -41.82 -16.61
C ASP A 458 11.97 -41.24 -17.39
N GLY A 459 12.79 -40.40 -16.78
CA GLY A 459 13.94 -39.74 -17.41
C GLY A 459 13.57 -38.56 -18.32
N LYS A 460 12.30 -38.23 -18.47
CA LYS A 460 11.84 -37.14 -19.33
C LYS A 460 11.79 -35.81 -18.60
N LYS A 461 12.09 -34.73 -19.30
CA LYS A 461 11.87 -33.38 -18.81
C LYS A 461 10.39 -33.05 -18.83
N LYS A 462 9.92 -32.46 -17.73
CA LYS A 462 8.53 -31.97 -17.56
C LYS A 462 8.53 -30.59 -16.90
N HIS A 463 7.54 -29.79 -17.22
CA HIS A 463 7.31 -28.52 -16.54
C HIS A 463 6.56 -28.76 -15.21
N PRO A 464 7.04 -28.20 -14.09
CA PRO A 464 6.33 -28.28 -12.82
C PRO A 464 5.10 -27.36 -12.78
N VAL A 465 4.20 -27.62 -11.86
CA VAL A 465 3.18 -26.65 -11.40
C VAL A 465 3.85 -25.74 -10.39
N ILE A 466 3.61 -24.45 -10.46
CA ILE A 466 4.20 -23.44 -9.57
C ILE A 466 3.16 -22.91 -8.59
N LEU A 467 3.51 -22.82 -7.31
CA LEU A 467 2.75 -21.99 -6.37
C LEU A 467 3.48 -20.67 -6.16
N HIS A 468 2.72 -19.57 -6.23
CA HIS A 468 3.16 -18.26 -5.77
C HIS A 468 2.53 -18.03 -4.40
N ALA A 469 3.34 -17.78 -3.40
CA ALA A 469 2.87 -17.57 -2.04
C ALA A 469 3.52 -16.35 -1.39
N SER A 470 2.69 -15.53 -0.80
CA SER A 470 3.10 -14.56 0.21
C SER A 470 2.29 -14.83 1.47
N ILE A 471 2.87 -15.62 2.38
CA ILE A 471 2.17 -16.08 3.58
C ILE A 471 1.79 -14.93 4.51
N SER A 472 2.62 -13.89 4.57
CA SER A 472 2.33 -12.69 5.38
C SER A 472 1.64 -11.56 4.60
N GLY A 473 1.74 -11.55 3.27
CA GLY A 473 1.61 -10.36 2.48
C GLY A 473 2.81 -9.41 2.63
N SER A 474 2.76 -8.21 2.06
CA SER A 474 3.87 -7.26 2.24
C SER A 474 4.03 -6.85 3.70
N THR A 475 5.29 -6.75 4.15
CA THR A 475 5.60 -6.36 5.54
C THR A 475 5.04 -4.98 5.87
N ASP A 476 4.98 -4.10 4.90
CA ASP A 476 4.42 -2.76 5.01
C ASP A 476 2.90 -2.81 5.27
N ARG A 477 2.15 -3.70 4.57
CA ARG A 477 0.72 -3.90 4.81
C ARG A 477 0.41 -4.61 6.13
N VAL A 478 1.30 -5.50 6.60
CA VAL A 478 1.17 -6.08 7.93
C VAL A 478 1.22 -4.98 9.00
N VAL A 479 2.17 -4.05 8.90
CA VAL A 479 2.23 -2.90 9.81
C VAL A 479 1.00 -2.01 9.66
N TYR A 480 0.53 -1.75 8.43
CA TYR A 480 -0.74 -1.05 8.19
C TYR A 480 -1.91 -1.72 8.94
N ALA A 481 -2.07 -3.04 8.80
CA ALA A 481 -3.17 -3.76 9.44
C ALA A 481 -3.10 -3.66 10.98
N LEU A 482 -1.90 -3.75 11.57
CA LEU A 482 -1.69 -3.55 13.02
C LEU A 482 -2.06 -2.14 13.48
N LEU A 483 -1.78 -1.11 12.67
CA LEU A 483 -2.15 0.28 12.96
C LEU A 483 -3.65 0.52 12.84
N GLU A 484 -4.30 -0.06 11.84
CA GLU A 484 -5.75 0.00 11.67
C GLU A 484 -6.50 -0.79 12.76
N ASP A 485 -5.97 -1.94 13.21
CA ASP A 485 -6.50 -2.68 14.35
C ASP A 485 -6.43 -1.84 15.63
N ALA A 486 -5.31 -1.16 15.86
CA ALA A 486 -5.18 -0.23 16.97
C ALA A 486 -6.17 0.95 16.84
N ALA A 487 -6.39 1.49 15.66
CA ALA A 487 -7.39 2.53 15.40
C ALA A 487 -8.82 2.02 15.65
N ALA A 488 -9.12 0.79 15.26
CA ALA A 488 -10.41 0.15 15.53
C ALA A 488 -10.65 -0.01 17.04
N LYS A 489 -9.63 -0.38 17.81
CA LYS A 489 -9.68 -0.43 19.29
C LYS A 489 -9.97 0.95 19.88
N ILE A 490 -9.27 1.99 19.43
CA ILE A 490 -9.53 3.38 19.85
C ILE A 490 -11.00 3.76 19.58
N LYS A 491 -11.52 3.45 18.39
CA LYS A 491 -12.91 3.74 18.01
C LYS A 491 -13.94 3.05 18.93
N ARG A 492 -13.59 1.88 19.48
CA ARG A 492 -14.42 1.14 20.44
C ARG A 492 -14.16 1.52 21.90
N ASN A 493 -13.34 2.55 22.17
CA ASN A 493 -12.88 2.93 23.52
C ASN A 493 -12.08 1.82 24.23
N GLU A 494 -11.44 0.96 23.47
CA GLU A 494 -10.50 -0.05 23.97
C GLU A 494 -9.07 0.51 23.98
N ILE A 495 -8.19 -0.09 24.78
CA ILE A 495 -6.79 0.35 24.88
C ILE A 495 -5.99 -0.21 23.70
N PRO A 496 -5.49 0.64 22.79
CA PRO A 496 -4.70 0.18 21.66
C PRO A 496 -3.34 -0.37 22.11
N SER A 497 -2.86 -1.42 21.47
CA SER A 497 -1.55 -2.01 21.74
C SER A 497 -1.04 -2.80 20.54
N PHE A 498 0.27 -2.90 20.40
CA PHE A 498 0.88 -3.90 19.53
C PHE A 498 1.14 -5.20 20.30
N PRO A 499 1.24 -6.35 19.61
CA PRO A 499 1.83 -7.54 20.20
C PRO A 499 3.18 -7.21 20.86
N ILE A 500 3.43 -7.73 22.03
CA ILE A 500 4.62 -7.31 22.82
C ILE A 500 5.93 -7.56 22.08
N PHE A 501 6.02 -8.63 21.29
CA PHE A 501 7.20 -8.94 20.50
C PHE A 501 7.44 -7.94 19.35
N LEU A 502 6.42 -7.19 18.92
CA LEU A 502 6.51 -6.10 17.93
C LEU A 502 6.67 -4.72 18.57
N SER A 503 6.37 -4.56 19.86
CA SER A 503 6.49 -3.25 20.52
C SER A 503 7.92 -2.75 20.49
N PRO A 504 8.22 -1.58 19.88
CA PRO A 504 9.61 -1.09 19.75
C PRO A 504 10.34 -0.93 21.09
N THR A 505 9.64 -0.42 22.11
CA THR A 505 10.05 -0.44 23.50
C THR A 505 9.07 -1.30 24.28
N GLN A 506 9.56 -2.31 25.00
CA GLN A 506 8.74 -3.23 25.79
C GLN A 506 8.63 -2.80 27.27
N VAL A 507 9.70 -2.18 27.77
CA VAL A 507 9.75 -1.68 29.16
C VAL A 507 10.29 -0.26 29.16
N ARG A 508 9.55 0.68 29.76
CA ARG A 508 10.05 2.03 30.04
C ARG A 508 10.28 2.18 31.54
N LEU A 509 11.52 2.52 31.87
CA LEU A 509 11.94 2.81 33.24
C LEU A 509 11.92 4.32 33.46
N ILE A 510 11.26 4.76 34.51
CA ILE A 510 11.11 6.17 34.87
C ILE A 510 11.70 6.40 36.25
N PRO A 511 12.87 7.06 36.37
CA PRO A 511 13.37 7.45 37.68
C PRO A 511 12.37 8.42 38.33
N PHE A 512 12.03 8.22 39.61
CA PHE A 512 11.10 9.09 40.32
C PHE A 512 11.57 10.55 40.28
N SER A 513 12.86 10.76 40.57
CA SER A 513 13.52 12.04 40.40
C SER A 513 14.69 11.91 39.43
N THR A 514 14.83 12.85 38.52
CA THR A 514 15.96 12.95 37.56
C THR A 514 17.19 13.57 38.22
N ASP A 515 17.03 14.35 39.29
CA ASP A 515 18.10 15.00 40.02
C ASP A 515 18.79 14.05 40.99
N THR A 516 18.11 12.95 41.36
CA THR A 516 18.66 11.94 42.28
C THR A 516 19.53 10.96 41.49
N LYS A 517 20.85 11.11 41.59
CA LYS A 517 21.84 10.28 40.90
C LYS A 517 21.65 8.77 41.17
N GLU A 518 21.16 8.40 42.33
CA GLU A 518 20.94 7.01 42.71
C GLU A 518 19.78 6.38 41.93
N HIS A 519 18.67 7.11 41.72
CA HIS A 519 17.56 6.66 40.90
C HIS A 519 18.01 6.38 39.44
N LEU A 520 18.71 7.33 38.83
CA LEU A 520 19.23 7.19 37.46
C LEU A 520 20.23 6.04 37.34
N LYS A 521 21.12 5.87 38.32
CA LYS A 521 22.09 4.77 38.37
C LYS A 521 21.39 3.41 38.46
N TYR A 522 20.36 3.29 39.30
CA TYR A 522 19.60 2.05 39.46
C TYR A 522 18.84 1.68 38.19
N VAL A 523 18.04 2.61 37.61
CA VAL A 523 17.28 2.34 36.38
C VAL A 523 18.22 2.02 35.20
N THR A 524 19.39 2.65 35.13
CA THR A 524 20.41 2.34 34.11
C THR A 524 20.94 0.91 34.24
N LYS A 525 21.23 0.45 35.46
CA LYS A 525 21.66 -0.92 35.74
C LYS A 525 20.53 -1.91 35.37
N LEU A 526 19.30 -1.59 35.73
CA LEU A 526 18.13 -2.42 35.44
C LEU A 526 17.87 -2.50 33.93
N ALA A 527 17.88 -1.36 33.20
CA ALA A 527 17.70 -1.34 31.76
C ALA A 527 18.75 -2.20 31.05
N LYS A 528 20.03 -2.04 31.39
CA LYS A 528 21.11 -2.86 30.85
C LYS A 528 20.91 -4.36 31.12
N LYS A 529 20.38 -4.73 32.30
CA LYS A 529 20.05 -6.11 32.62
C LYS A 529 18.90 -6.64 31.73
N LEU A 530 17.84 -5.86 31.54
CA LEU A 530 16.71 -6.23 30.67
C LEU A 530 17.19 -6.40 29.21
N VAL A 531 17.97 -5.46 28.68
CA VAL A 531 18.50 -5.53 27.31
C VAL A 531 19.39 -6.76 27.09
N ARG A 532 20.25 -7.11 28.07
CA ARG A 532 21.05 -8.36 28.03
C ARG A 532 20.18 -9.61 27.96
N THR A 533 18.97 -9.56 28.50
CA THR A 533 18.00 -10.66 28.38
C THR A 533 17.14 -10.58 27.11
N LYS A 534 17.51 -9.75 26.13
CA LYS A 534 16.76 -9.52 24.88
C LYS A 534 15.34 -8.96 25.14
N ILE A 535 15.20 -8.03 26.08
CA ILE A 535 14.01 -7.22 26.31
C ILE A 535 14.35 -5.78 25.95
N ARG A 536 13.61 -5.15 25.04
CA ARG A 536 13.82 -3.76 24.63
C ARG A 536 13.36 -2.83 25.74
N ALA A 537 14.31 -2.21 26.41
CA ALA A 537 14.05 -1.29 27.51
C ALA A 537 14.69 0.07 27.26
N ASP A 538 14.01 1.14 27.65
CA ASP A 538 14.51 2.51 27.64
C ASP A 538 14.27 3.21 28.99
N ILE A 539 14.80 4.42 29.11
CA ILE A 539 14.76 5.22 30.35
C ILE A 539 14.25 6.61 29.99
N ASP A 540 13.19 7.05 30.64
CA ASP A 540 12.72 8.41 30.54
C ASP A 540 13.39 9.29 31.61
N ASP A 541 14.53 9.84 31.24
CA ASP A 541 15.38 10.72 32.07
C ASP A 541 15.18 12.21 31.73
N ARG A 542 14.11 12.55 31.01
CA ARG A 542 13.82 13.93 30.64
C ARG A 542 13.47 14.77 31.87
N ASN A 543 13.85 16.04 31.84
CA ASN A 543 13.51 17.01 32.88
C ASN A 543 12.04 17.46 32.76
N GLU A 544 11.12 16.54 33.09
CA GLU A 544 9.69 16.69 33.03
C GLU A 544 9.05 16.13 34.30
N THR A 545 7.83 16.53 34.60
CA THR A 545 7.10 15.99 35.77
C THR A 545 6.90 14.48 35.62
N LEU A 546 6.88 13.77 36.75
CA LEU A 546 6.65 12.33 36.76
C LEU A 546 5.33 11.97 36.05
N SER A 547 4.26 12.71 36.33
CA SER A 547 2.94 12.50 35.71
C SER A 547 2.98 12.63 34.19
N LYS A 548 3.75 13.61 33.66
CA LYS A 548 3.92 13.79 32.22
C LYS A 548 4.70 12.62 31.61
N ARG A 549 5.81 12.20 32.22
CA ARG A 549 6.62 11.07 31.73
C ARG A 549 5.82 9.75 31.71
N VAL A 550 4.99 9.50 32.73
CA VAL A 550 4.11 8.34 32.77
C VAL A 550 3.04 8.43 31.66
N ARG A 551 2.38 9.59 31.50
CA ARG A 551 1.39 9.81 30.45
C ARG A 551 1.99 9.66 29.05
N ASP A 552 3.18 10.19 28.81
CA ASP A 552 3.87 10.06 27.55
C ASP A 552 4.20 8.58 27.25
N ALA A 553 4.58 7.79 28.27
CA ALA A 553 4.79 6.36 28.11
C ALA A 553 3.50 5.60 27.78
N GLU A 554 2.37 6.01 28.37
CA GLU A 554 1.05 5.45 28.03
C GLU A 554 0.62 5.82 26.61
N THR A 555 0.90 7.06 26.17
CA THR A 555 0.64 7.54 24.81
C THR A 555 1.51 6.84 23.78
N ASP A 556 2.77 6.49 24.12
CA ASP A 556 3.70 5.70 23.30
C ASP A 556 3.34 4.19 23.26
N TRP A 557 2.25 3.78 23.89
CA TRP A 557 1.76 2.40 24.01
C TRP A 557 2.79 1.43 24.60
N ILE A 558 3.56 1.89 25.57
CA ILE A 558 4.57 1.06 26.25
C ILE A 558 3.88 -0.07 27.03
N PRO A 559 4.21 -1.35 26.79
CA PRO A 559 3.59 -2.49 27.48
C PRO A 559 3.81 -2.50 28.99
N TYR A 560 5.03 -2.17 29.45
CA TYR A 560 5.42 -2.16 30.85
C TYR A 560 6.05 -0.84 31.23
N ILE A 561 5.43 -0.09 32.14
CA ILE A 561 5.93 1.17 32.68
C ILE A 561 6.30 0.94 34.13
N ILE A 562 7.53 1.32 34.50
CA ILE A 562 8.09 1.07 35.85
C ILE A 562 8.66 2.37 36.37
N VAL A 563 8.06 2.89 37.43
CA VAL A 563 8.58 4.02 38.18
C VAL A 563 9.51 3.48 39.28
N VAL A 564 10.68 4.08 39.43
CA VAL A 564 11.68 3.66 40.42
C VAL A 564 12.06 4.83 41.30
N GLY A 565 11.75 4.72 42.59
CA GLY A 565 12.14 5.62 43.66
C GLY A 565 12.91 4.88 44.78
N ASP A 566 13.06 5.54 45.93
CA ASP A 566 13.79 5.01 47.07
C ASP A 566 13.25 3.68 47.57
N ARG A 567 11.90 3.50 47.54
CA ARG A 567 11.24 2.28 47.96
C ARG A 567 11.64 1.08 47.10
N GLU A 568 11.58 1.23 45.77
CA GLU A 568 11.91 0.16 44.82
C GLU A 568 13.40 -0.21 44.92
N ILE A 569 14.25 0.78 45.17
CA ILE A 569 15.69 0.54 45.36
C ILE A 569 15.95 -0.25 46.66
N LYS A 570 15.28 0.14 47.73
CA LYS A 570 15.48 -0.47 49.07
C LYS A 570 14.88 -1.88 49.14
N GLU A 571 13.67 -2.08 48.63
CA GLU A 571 12.96 -3.36 48.70
C GLU A 571 13.36 -4.35 47.59
N GLY A 572 13.91 -3.87 46.50
CA GLY A 572 14.23 -4.68 45.31
C GLY A 572 13.01 -5.16 44.51
N ASN A 573 11.81 -4.71 44.88
CA ASN A 573 10.56 -4.96 44.19
C ASN A 573 10.16 -3.75 43.36
N LEU A 574 9.64 -4.00 42.17
CA LEU A 574 9.28 -2.98 41.19
C LEU A 574 7.77 -2.76 41.19
N ALA A 575 7.38 -1.52 41.16
CA ALA A 575 6.01 -1.09 40.92
C ALA A 575 5.75 -1.04 39.42
N VAL A 576 5.11 -2.08 38.89
CA VAL A 576 4.93 -2.29 37.44
C VAL A 576 3.50 -1.96 37.02
N ARG A 577 3.36 -1.01 36.11
CA ARG A 577 2.10 -0.70 35.42
C ARG A 577 2.12 -1.41 34.08
N LYS A 578 1.15 -2.31 33.88
CA LYS A 578 0.95 -3.03 32.62
C LYS A 578 -0.10 -2.31 31.76
N ARG A 579 0.17 -2.20 30.48
CA ARG A 579 -0.81 -1.64 29.54
C ARG A 579 -2.08 -2.48 29.53
N GLY A 580 -3.23 -1.84 29.60
CA GLY A 580 -4.54 -2.52 29.67
C GLY A 580 -4.97 -2.93 31.07
N SER A 581 -4.10 -2.84 32.08
CA SER A 581 -4.46 -3.07 33.49
C SER A 581 -4.67 -1.75 34.23
N LYS A 582 -5.75 -1.67 35.03
CA LYS A 582 -5.97 -0.52 35.91
C LYS A 582 -5.10 -0.59 37.15
N GLU A 583 -4.67 -1.79 37.55
CA GLU A 583 -3.93 -2.02 38.77
C GLU A 583 -2.42 -2.07 38.54
N GLN A 584 -1.68 -1.44 39.44
CA GLN A 584 -0.25 -1.54 39.53
C GLN A 584 0.15 -2.81 40.28
N GLN A 585 1.03 -3.60 39.72
CA GLN A 585 1.49 -4.85 40.33
C GLN A 585 2.90 -4.69 40.90
N THR A 586 3.11 -5.26 42.10
CA THR A 586 4.45 -5.33 42.70
C THR A 586 5.11 -6.65 42.33
N MET A 587 6.28 -6.61 41.71
CA MET A 587 7.02 -7.82 41.32
C MET A 587 8.54 -7.60 41.33
N ASN A 588 9.27 -8.68 41.58
CA ASN A 588 10.73 -8.61 41.44
C ASN A 588 11.17 -8.72 39.99
N VAL A 589 12.44 -8.35 39.73
CA VAL A 589 13.03 -8.33 38.38
C VAL A 589 12.99 -9.71 37.71
N LYS A 590 13.17 -10.82 38.47
CA LYS A 590 13.14 -12.18 37.90
C LYS A 590 11.75 -12.54 37.39
N SER A 591 10.71 -12.20 38.16
CA SER A 591 9.30 -12.43 37.75
C SER A 591 8.91 -11.60 36.53
N LEU A 592 9.31 -10.32 36.49
CA LEU A 592 9.10 -9.45 35.34
C LEU A 592 9.76 -10.03 34.06
N VAL A 593 11.03 -10.41 34.14
CA VAL A 593 11.75 -11.03 33.02
C VAL A 593 11.08 -12.33 32.57
N LYS A 594 10.67 -13.19 33.52
CA LYS A 594 9.98 -14.45 33.20
C LYS A 594 8.67 -14.19 32.44
N GLU A 595 7.86 -13.26 32.92
CA GLU A 595 6.58 -12.92 32.32
C GLU A 595 6.74 -12.39 30.90
N ILE A 596 7.63 -11.40 30.69
CA ILE A 596 7.87 -10.85 29.36
C ILE A 596 8.43 -11.94 28.43
N LYS A 597 9.39 -12.73 28.90
CA LYS A 597 10.00 -13.82 28.12
C LYS A 597 8.98 -14.85 27.67
N THR A 598 7.99 -15.18 28.48
CA THR A 598 6.94 -16.13 28.09
C THR A 598 6.19 -15.64 26.84
N GLN A 599 6.02 -14.34 26.69
CA GLN A 599 5.31 -13.73 25.56
C GLN A 599 6.18 -13.50 24.31
N ILE A 600 7.50 -13.40 24.46
CA ILE A 600 8.38 -13.05 23.32
C ILE A 600 9.32 -14.17 22.90
N LYS A 601 9.48 -15.25 23.68
CA LYS A 601 10.51 -16.31 23.45
C LYS A 601 10.38 -17.03 22.10
N ALA A 602 9.16 -17.12 21.57
CA ALA A 602 8.88 -17.76 20.29
C ALA A 602 9.14 -16.87 19.07
N HIS A 603 9.55 -15.61 19.31
CA HIS A 603 9.72 -14.63 18.25
C HIS A 603 11.16 -14.13 18.19
N PRO A 604 11.66 -13.73 17.01
CA PRO A 604 12.99 -13.18 16.84
C PRO A 604 13.14 -11.87 17.62
N PHE A 605 14.35 -11.62 18.09
CA PHE A 605 14.70 -10.38 18.78
C PHE A 605 15.40 -9.43 17.82
N GLU A 606 14.82 -8.25 17.63
CA GLU A 606 15.44 -7.13 16.94
C GLU A 606 15.72 -6.01 17.95
N PRO A 607 16.97 -5.53 18.08
CA PRO A 607 17.29 -4.45 19.01
C PRO A 607 16.76 -3.11 18.52
N LEU A 608 16.37 -2.23 19.46
CA LEU A 608 16.01 -0.85 19.14
C LEU A 608 17.29 -0.02 18.96
N SER A 609 17.53 0.50 17.76
CA SER A 609 18.70 1.33 17.40
C SER A 609 18.49 2.81 17.77
N LEU A 610 18.11 3.08 19.02
CA LEU A 610 17.99 4.42 19.61
C LEU A 610 18.75 4.50 20.93
N PRO A 611 19.21 5.69 21.36
CA PRO A 611 19.74 5.88 22.68
C PRO A 611 18.81 5.35 23.77
N MET A 612 19.37 4.70 24.78
CA MET A 612 18.61 4.17 25.91
C MET A 612 17.93 5.30 26.71
N LEU A 613 18.58 6.44 26.84
CA LEU A 613 18.07 7.64 27.51
C LEU A 613 17.23 8.46 26.55
N LEU A 614 15.99 8.78 26.92
CA LEU A 614 15.09 9.57 26.08
C LEU A 614 15.60 11.00 25.87
N SER A 615 16.28 11.60 26.87
CA SER A 615 16.89 12.92 26.75
C SER A 615 17.95 13.02 25.64
N LYS A 616 18.46 11.88 25.16
CA LYS A 616 19.46 11.81 24.08
C LYS A 616 18.88 11.49 22.72
N ARG A 617 17.54 11.30 22.63
CA ARG A 617 16.87 11.00 21.36
C ARG A 617 16.49 12.28 20.64
N PRO A 618 16.79 12.38 19.33
CA PRO A 618 16.24 13.46 18.52
C PRO A 618 14.70 13.31 18.41
N ILE A 619 14.00 14.42 18.24
CA ILE A 619 12.59 14.44 17.84
C ILE A 619 12.54 14.11 16.34
N MET A 620 11.80 13.09 15.95
CA MET A 620 11.73 12.59 14.58
C MET A 620 10.33 12.79 14.01
#